data_e6054ce66d7e70341a96237414d267d3
#
_entry.id   e6054ce66d7e70341a96237414d267d3
#
_cell.length_a   1.000
_cell.length_b   1.000
_cell.length_c   1.000
_cell.angle_alpha   90.00
_cell.angle_beta   90.00
_cell.angle_gamma   90.00
#
_symmetry.space_group_name_H-M   'P 1'
#
loop_
_entity.id
_entity.type
_entity.pdbx_description
1 polymer ?
#
loop_
_entity_poly.entity_id
_entity_poly.type
_entity_poly.pdbx_seq_one_letter_code
_entity_poly.pdbx_strand_id
1 'polypeptide(L)'
;NSAWMKTAGAVIYFVAPVAYQSFSTGSWDGLILFGCLPWMLLFLARASRSSPFGPIGGPTSRFAFEADIFREVLTLGFILGLVFSFSPLVLFAVTLTVVCLCVGSLVAGWKLGFSRLFLILILSYAMAAALNFPWILDYFFSDFSWNTIFHTRSTVAETVDLLGALRLQTELGQNSVFGWGFPALAFVPLMLARGERWAWAVRGCSLYLAGVAAIWVNGMGYLPFVLPRAEVLLVPAALGVAVASAMGVGSLQRDLQTYKFGWRQLIPVTAIIASCLVILPVLGSAFSGDWGIPDDELNDVLFSEEETNQNIRVLWIGDDDLLAASGRQFLDNYTISITSTLESTFIDRWQPPEQPADQFVAEAFDLALKNGTTNLGKLLAPFGITDVVLIEKSAPLPSKGLSVELPEKLKLSLSRQLDLAKIEIAPGINRYRNLSAFGFASSVEGVALIDKQFRTYASGTQPLSVSSLVATGATGTSYQGMIKQNSEVYLAFPFSDHWKAKLNGQTIQPSIALGWGTGYFSEESGLLEVTYETGKKHIYLMSLQCLLWFVAFVGLARSLATARRVQL
;
A
#
# COMPACT_ATOMS: atom_id res chain seq x y z
N ASN A 1 -1.34 -16.92 33.08
CA ASN A 1 -0.68 -15.90 32.26
C ASN A 1 0.57 -15.40 32.97
N SER A 2 1.75 -16.01 32.71
CA SER A 2 2.99 -15.49 33.26
C SER A 2 3.44 -14.24 32.45
N ALA A 3 4.03 -13.27 33.12
CA ALA A 3 4.58 -12.09 32.45
C ALA A 3 5.62 -12.49 31.38
N TRP A 4 6.43 -13.50 31.69
CA TRP A 4 7.45 -14.05 30.79
C TRP A 4 6.91 -14.56 29.44
N MET A 5 5.72 -15.20 29.41
CA MET A 5 5.07 -15.60 28.17
C MET A 5 4.77 -14.41 27.26
N LYS A 6 4.21 -13.34 27.86
CA LYS A 6 3.86 -12.13 27.13
C LYS A 6 5.10 -11.42 26.61
N THR A 7 6.13 -11.30 27.46
CA THR A 7 7.40 -10.66 27.06
C THR A 7 8.10 -11.44 25.96
N ALA A 8 8.18 -12.77 26.07
CA ALA A 8 8.81 -13.58 25.04
C ALA A 8 8.09 -13.46 23.69
N GLY A 9 6.76 -13.57 23.66
CA GLY A 9 6.00 -13.37 22.44
C GLY A 9 6.18 -11.98 21.83
N ALA A 10 6.15 -10.94 22.66
CA ALA A 10 6.36 -9.56 22.21
C ALA A 10 7.78 -9.37 21.65
N VAL A 11 8.81 -9.87 22.34
CA VAL A 11 10.20 -9.75 21.86
C VAL A 11 10.38 -10.48 20.53
N ILE A 12 9.91 -11.72 20.40
CA ILE A 12 10.05 -12.49 19.15
C ILE A 12 9.26 -11.83 18.00
N TYR A 13 8.09 -11.25 18.27
CA TYR A 13 7.35 -10.50 17.27
C TYR A 13 8.12 -9.26 16.82
N PHE A 14 8.64 -8.49 17.78
CA PHE A 14 9.34 -7.23 17.52
C PHE A 14 10.67 -7.44 16.76
N VAL A 15 11.40 -8.53 17.01
CA VAL A 15 12.65 -8.84 16.30
C VAL A 15 12.42 -9.54 14.96
N ALA A 16 11.18 -9.84 14.58
CA ALA A 16 10.89 -10.39 13.26
C ALA A 16 11.31 -9.39 12.16
N PRO A 17 12.07 -9.82 11.15
CA PRO A 17 12.63 -8.91 10.13
C PRO A 17 11.56 -8.23 9.29
N VAL A 18 10.36 -8.77 9.23
CA VAL A 18 9.24 -8.29 8.41
C VAL A 18 8.95 -6.79 8.60
N ALA A 19 8.97 -6.28 9.86
CA ALA A 19 8.74 -4.86 10.12
C ALA A 19 9.86 -3.98 9.57
N TYR A 20 11.11 -4.39 9.78
CA TYR A 20 12.29 -3.63 9.33
C TYR A 20 12.41 -3.65 7.80
N GLN A 21 12.12 -4.80 7.19
CA GLN A 21 12.08 -4.95 5.74
C GLN A 21 10.93 -4.13 5.13
N SER A 22 9.74 -4.15 5.74
CA SER A 22 8.64 -3.28 5.31
C SER A 22 9.02 -1.80 5.38
N PHE A 23 9.82 -1.39 6.36
CA PHE A 23 10.27 -0.02 6.49
C PHE A 23 11.32 0.32 5.42
N SER A 24 12.33 -0.53 5.19
CA SER A 24 13.38 -0.30 4.19
C SER A 24 12.87 -0.32 2.76
N THR A 25 11.83 -1.13 2.46
CA THR A 25 11.17 -1.18 1.14
C THR A 25 10.04 -0.16 0.97
N GLY A 26 9.73 0.63 2.01
CA GLY A 26 8.60 1.56 2.00
C GLY A 26 7.22 0.88 1.94
N SER A 27 7.10 -0.38 2.36
CA SER A 27 5.84 -1.11 2.38
C SER A 27 4.96 -0.69 3.57
N TRP A 28 4.14 0.35 3.38
CA TRP A 28 3.21 0.84 4.40
C TRP A 28 2.19 -0.20 4.82
N ASP A 29 1.71 -1.00 3.88
CA ASP A 29 0.76 -2.08 4.12
C ASP A 29 1.32 -3.10 5.13
N GLY A 30 2.57 -3.51 4.92
CA GLY A 30 3.28 -4.41 5.83
C GLY A 30 3.41 -3.81 7.23
N LEU A 31 3.79 -2.53 7.35
CA LEU A 31 3.95 -1.84 8.64
C LEU A 31 2.64 -1.70 9.40
N ILE A 32 1.58 -1.21 8.73
CA ILE A 32 0.26 -1.02 9.34
C ILE A 32 -0.29 -2.36 9.81
N LEU A 33 -0.17 -3.38 8.96
CA LEU A 33 -0.63 -4.72 9.30
C LEU A 33 0.17 -5.31 10.46
N PHE A 34 1.50 -5.15 10.46
CA PHE A 34 2.35 -5.58 11.56
C PHE A 34 1.92 -4.94 12.89
N GLY A 35 1.61 -3.65 12.90
CA GLY A 35 1.13 -2.97 14.11
C GLY A 35 -0.25 -3.42 14.59
N CYS A 36 -1.16 -3.74 13.68
CA CYS A 36 -2.58 -3.98 14.01
C CYS A 36 -2.96 -5.46 14.16
N LEU A 37 -2.28 -6.37 13.46
CA LEU A 37 -2.66 -7.80 13.43
C LEU A 37 -2.67 -8.49 14.81
N PRO A 38 -1.76 -8.20 15.76
CA PRO A 38 -1.83 -8.77 17.10
C PRO A 38 -3.13 -8.40 17.85
N TRP A 39 -3.60 -7.17 17.67
CA TRP A 39 -4.87 -6.73 18.25
C TRP A 39 -6.06 -7.41 17.59
N MET A 40 -6.03 -7.55 16.26
CA MET A 40 -7.06 -8.27 15.53
C MET A 40 -7.12 -9.74 15.96
N LEU A 41 -5.96 -10.40 16.08
CA LEU A 41 -5.89 -11.77 16.60
C LEU A 41 -6.51 -11.89 17.99
N LEU A 42 -6.25 -10.92 18.88
CA LEU A 42 -6.85 -10.90 20.21
C LEU A 42 -8.39 -10.83 20.15
N PHE A 43 -8.95 -9.97 19.29
CA PHE A 43 -10.42 -9.86 19.15
C PHE A 43 -11.02 -11.10 18.48
N LEU A 44 -10.36 -11.66 17.48
CA LEU A 44 -10.76 -12.92 16.85
C LEU A 44 -10.72 -14.10 17.85
N ALA A 45 -9.70 -14.16 18.70
CA ALA A 45 -9.59 -15.15 19.76
C ALA A 45 -10.73 -15.02 20.80
N ARG A 46 -11.12 -13.79 21.16
CA ARG A 46 -12.29 -13.53 22.00
C ARG A 46 -13.59 -13.90 21.30
N ALA A 47 -13.75 -13.50 20.04
CA ALA A 47 -14.90 -13.81 19.21
C ALA A 47 -15.15 -15.33 19.12
N SER A 48 -14.09 -16.10 18.96
CA SER A 48 -14.13 -17.57 18.92
C SER A 48 -14.28 -18.22 20.31
N ARG A 49 -14.29 -17.41 21.39
CA ARG A 49 -14.27 -17.90 22.79
C ARG A 49 -13.13 -18.89 23.07
N SER A 50 -12.01 -18.70 22.41
CA SER A 50 -10.83 -19.53 22.61
C SER A 50 -10.17 -19.21 23.94
N SER A 51 -10.13 -20.18 24.86
CA SER A 51 -9.33 -20.04 26.07
C SER A 51 -7.84 -19.81 25.72
N PRO A 52 -7.09 -18.99 26.45
CA PRO A 52 -7.42 -18.28 27.68
C PRO A 52 -7.99 -16.86 27.48
N PHE A 53 -8.29 -16.46 26.24
CA PHE A 53 -8.66 -15.08 25.89
C PHE A 53 -10.18 -14.83 26.02
N GLY A 54 -11.00 -15.87 26.09
CA GLY A 54 -12.43 -15.74 26.27
C GLY A 54 -12.85 -15.67 27.75
N PRO A 55 -14.02 -15.12 28.07
CA PRO A 55 -14.62 -15.27 29.38
C PRO A 55 -14.92 -16.75 29.64
N ILE A 56 -14.53 -17.24 30.82
CA ILE A 56 -14.71 -18.64 31.24
C ILE A 56 -16.19 -18.97 31.42
N GLY A 57 -17.06 -17.96 31.61
CA GLY A 57 -18.52 -18.12 31.68
C GLY A 57 -19.18 -17.53 30.43
N GLY A 58 -19.99 -18.33 29.74
CA GLY A 58 -20.86 -17.78 28.69
C GLY A 58 -21.91 -16.84 29.30
N PRO A 59 -22.44 -15.85 28.51
CA PRO A 59 -23.52 -15.01 28.99
C PRO A 59 -24.70 -15.84 29.43
N THR A 60 -25.20 -15.55 30.62
CA THR A 60 -26.29 -16.28 31.27
C THR A 60 -27.67 -15.95 30.68
N SER A 61 -27.74 -14.91 29.83
CA SER A 61 -28.96 -14.49 29.16
C SER A 61 -28.74 -14.18 27.67
N ARG A 62 -29.80 -14.29 26.87
CA ARG A 62 -29.80 -13.97 25.45
C ARG A 62 -29.35 -12.51 25.19
N PHE A 63 -29.85 -11.57 26.00
CA PHE A 63 -29.47 -10.14 25.91
C PHE A 63 -27.98 -9.91 26.20
N ALA A 64 -27.40 -10.59 27.17
CA ALA A 64 -25.97 -10.50 27.44
C ALA A 64 -25.13 -11.10 26.30
N PHE A 65 -25.62 -12.14 25.61
CA PHE A 65 -24.99 -12.74 24.47
C PHE A 65 -24.99 -11.78 23.26
N GLU A 66 -26.13 -11.14 22.98
CA GLU A 66 -26.27 -10.16 21.90
C GLU A 66 -25.40 -8.91 22.13
N ALA A 67 -25.39 -8.39 23.37
CA ALA A 67 -24.54 -7.26 23.76
C ALA A 67 -23.03 -7.57 23.62
N ASP A 68 -22.64 -8.82 23.89
CA ASP A 68 -21.26 -9.27 23.77
C ASP A 68 -20.83 -9.37 22.29
N ILE A 69 -21.68 -9.90 21.43
CA ILE A 69 -21.45 -9.93 19.97
C ILE A 69 -21.36 -8.50 19.43
N PHE A 70 -22.30 -7.64 19.79
CA PHE A 70 -22.31 -6.24 19.33
C PHE A 70 -21.02 -5.51 19.70
N ARG A 71 -20.54 -5.69 20.92
CA ARG A 71 -19.27 -5.09 21.36
C ARG A 71 -18.07 -5.59 20.54
N GLU A 72 -18.01 -6.89 20.29
CA GLU A 72 -16.91 -7.48 19.52
C GLU A 72 -16.94 -7.03 18.05
N VAL A 73 -18.13 -7.00 17.43
CA VAL A 73 -18.32 -6.46 16.07
C VAL A 73 -17.90 -4.98 16.01
N LEU A 74 -18.35 -4.18 16.98
CA LEU A 74 -18.05 -2.76 17.01
C LEU A 74 -16.55 -2.52 17.18
N THR A 75 -15.87 -3.28 18.04
CA THR A 75 -14.42 -3.11 18.27
C THR A 75 -13.61 -3.61 17.08
N LEU A 76 -13.89 -4.81 16.59
CA LEU A 76 -13.17 -5.37 15.44
C LEU A 76 -13.47 -4.59 14.16
N GLY A 77 -14.74 -4.24 13.93
CA GLY A 77 -15.17 -3.49 12.75
C GLY A 77 -14.61 -2.07 12.71
N PHE A 78 -14.48 -1.39 13.86
CA PHE A 78 -13.85 -0.09 13.96
C PHE A 78 -12.36 -0.15 13.61
N ILE A 79 -11.63 -1.12 14.16
CA ILE A 79 -10.20 -1.31 13.88
C ILE A 79 -10.01 -1.72 12.41
N LEU A 80 -10.83 -2.65 11.91
CA LEU A 80 -10.80 -3.05 10.50
C LEU A 80 -11.10 -1.87 9.58
N GLY A 81 -12.11 -1.05 9.91
CA GLY A 81 -12.45 0.16 9.15
C GLY A 81 -11.28 1.14 9.08
N LEU A 82 -10.64 1.38 10.22
CA LEU A 82 -9.47 2.26 10.29
C LEU A 82 -8.30 1.72 9.47
N VAL A 83 -7.95 0.45 9.63
CA VAL A 83 -6.82 -0.15 8.90
C VAL A 83 -7.14 -0.27 7.41
N PHE A 84 -8.38 -0.61 7.06
CA PHE A 84 -8.84 -0.68 5.67
C PHE A 84 -8.73 0.66 4.93
N SER A 85 -8.94 1.80 5.62
CA SER A 85 -8.73 3.14 5.04
C SER A 85 -7.29 3.35 4.55
N PHE A 86 -6.33 2.66 5.12
CA PHE A 86 -4.90 2.76 4.78
C PHE A 86 -4.41 1.57 3.94
N SER A 87 -4.96 0.38 4.18
CA SER A 87 -4.55 -0.85 3.51
C SER A 87 -5.72 -1.82 3.39
N PRO A 88 -6.33 -1.98 2.19
CA PRO A 88 -7.37 -2.98 1.96
C PRO A 88 -6.86 -4.40 2.08
N LEU A 89 -5.56 -4.61 1.95
CA LEU A 89 -4.92 -5.92 2.10
C LEU A 89 -5.11 -6.52 3.50
N VAL A 90 -5.51 -5.69 4.49
CA VAL A 90 -5.90 -6.16 5.81
C VAL A 90 -7.02 -7.21 5.76
N LEU A 91 -7.96 -7.10 4.83
CA LEU A 91 -9.05 -8.08 4.69
C LEU A 91 -8.49 -9.46 4.33
N PHE A 92 -7.51 -9.51 3.43
CA PHE A 92 -6.82 -10.75 3.08
C PHE A 92 -6.09 -11.35 4.29
N ALA A 93 -5.26 -10.56 4.98
CA ALA A 93 -4.47 -11.03 6.12
C ALA A 93 -5.34 -11.49 7.29
N VAL A 94 -6.44 -10.80 7.57
CA VAL A 94 -7.39 -11.20 8.63
C VAL A 94 -8.15 -12.46 8.21
N THR A 95 -8.57 -12.57 6.95
CA THR A 95 -9.22 -13.79 6.45
C THR A 95 -8.28 -14.98 6.54
N LEU A 96 -7.02 -14.84 6.11
CA LEU A 96 -5.98 -15.85 6.25
C LEU A 96 -5.80 -16.25 7.73
N THR A 97 -5.74 -15.27 8.62
CA THR A 97 -5.62 -15.50 10.07
C THR A 97 -6.80 -16.32 10.61
N VAL A 98 -8.04 -16.01 10.20
CA VAL A 98 -9.23 -16.76 10.60
C VAL A 98 -9.20 -18.19 10.08
N VAL A 99 -8.85 -18.38 8.80
CA VAL A 99 -8.70 -19.72 8.21
C VAL A 99 -7.66 -20.54 9.00
N CYS A 100 -6.52 -19.95 9.32
CA CYS A 100 -5.47 -20.62 10.09
C CYS A 100 -5.90 -20.95 11.52
N LEU A 101 -6.65 -20.06 12.18
CA LEU A 101 -7.24 -20.36 13.49
C LEU A 101 -8.21 -21.53 13.41
N CYS A 102 -9.02 -21.61 12.36
CA CYS A 102 -9.95 -22.72 12.14
C CYS A 102 -9.18 -24.02 11.89
N VAL A 103 -8.25 -24.03 10.94
CA VAL A 103 -7.42 -25.20 10.59
C VAL A 103 -6.62 -25.68 11.81
N GLY A 104 -5.91 -24.76 12.47
CA GLY A 104 -5.13 -25.09 13.66
C GLY A 104 -6.00 -25.63 14.81
N SER A 105 -7.25 -25.17 14.95
CA SER A 105 -8.18 -25.70 15.96
C SER A 105 -8.70 -27.09 15.59
N LEU A 106 -8.98 -27.34 14.31
CA LEU A 106 -9.37 -28.67 13.83
C LEU A 106 -8.25 -29.69 14.06
N VAL A 107 -7.00 -29.33 13.70
CA VAL A 107 -5.82 -30.19 13.92
C VAL A 107 -5.59 -30.45 15.42
N ALA A 108 -5.80 -29.44 16.25
CA ALA A 108 -5.65 -29.58 17.69
C ALA A 108 -6.80 -30.35 18.36
N GLY A 109 -7.89 -30.68 17.64
CA GLY A 109 -9.06 -31.33 18.20
C GLY A 109 -9.85 -30.47 19.21
N TRP A 110 -9.62 -29.14 19.20
CA TRP A 110 -10.25 -28.22 20.14
C TRP A 110 -11.48 -27.56 19.52
N LYS A 111 -12.55 -27.48 20.30
CA LYS A 111 -13.80 -26.84 19.85
C LYS A 111 -13.57 -25.33 19.74
N LEU A 112 -13.95 -24.80 18.61
CA LEU A 112 -13.98 -23.35 18.31
C LEU A 112 -15.44 -22.95 18.07
N GLY A 113 -15.81 -21.75 18.48
CA GLY A 113 -17.12 -21.18 18.15
C GLY A 113 -17.16 -20.67 16.71
N PHE A 114 -17.07 -21.58 15.72
CA PHE A 114 -16.97 -21.22 14.29
C PHE A 114 -18.09 -20.30 13.83
N SER A 115 -19.35 -20.65 14.10
CA SER A 115 -20.50 -19.85 13.66
C SER A 115 -20.45 -18.43 14.20
N ARG A 116 -20.08 -18.27 15.47
CA ARG A 116 -19.94 -16.96 16.10
C ARG A 116 -18.77 -16.17 15.50
N LEU A 117 -17.63 -16.83 15.29
CA LEU A 117 -16.45 -16.21 14.69
C LEU A 117 -16.75 -15.66 13.29
N PHE A 118 -17.39 -16.49 12.44
CA PHE A 118 -17.77 -16.07 11.09
C PHE A 118 -18.82 -14.95 11.10
N LEU A 119 -19.81 -15.01 11.97
CA LEU A 119 -20.82 -13.96 12.10
C LEU A 119 -20.17 -12.62 12.48
N ILE A 120 -19.30 -12.61 13.50
CA ILE A 120 -18.60 -11.40 13.93
C ILE A 120 -17.69 -10.90 12.82
N LEU A 121 -16.98 -11.76 12.10
CA LEU A 121 -16.12 -11.38 10.99
C LEU A 121 -16.92 -10.71 9.86
N ILE A 122 -18.02 -11.32 9.42
CA ILE A 122 -18.86 -10.79 8.35
C ILE A 122 -19.45 -9.42 8.74
N LEU A 123 -19.99 -9.30 9.96
CA LEU A 123 -20.54 -8.05 10.45
C LEU A 123 -19.46 -6.96 10.61
N SER A 124 -18.25 -7.35 11.03
CA SER A 124 -17.12 -6.43 11.14
C SER A 124 -16.63 -5.95 9.76
N TYR A 125 -16.65 -6.82 8.75
CA TYR A 125 -16.35 -6.43 7.36
C TYR A 125 -17.42 -5.49 6.80
N ALA A 126 -18.71 -5.78 7.05
CA ALA A 126 -19.79 -4.90 6.65
C ALA A 126 -19.67 -3.51 7.32
N MET A 127 -19.29 -3.48 8.59
CA MET A 127 -19.04 -2.24 9.31
C MET A 127 -17.83 -1.48 8.73
N ALA A 128 -16.72 -2.18 8.46
CA ALA A 128 -15.54 -1.58 7.86
C ALA A 128 -15.84 -0.97 6.49
N ALA A 129 -16.64 -1.67 5.67
CA ALA A 129 -17.11 -1.17 4.39
C ALA A 129 -18.00 0.07 4.56
N ALA A 130 -18.92 0.06 5.52
CA ALA A 130 -19.79 1.21 5.80
C ALA A 130 -18.99 2.45 6.28
N LEU A 131 -17.97 2.27 7.11
CA LEU A 131 -17.11 3.36 7.57
C LEU A 131 -16.26 3.97 6.45
N ASN A 132 -15.96 3.19 5.41
CA ASN A 132 -15.19 3.64 4.25
C ASN A 132 -16.07 4.02 3.05
N PHE A 133 -17.38 4.07 3.23
CA PHE A 133 -18.30 4.65 2.26
C PHE A 133 -18.14 6.19 2.23
N PRO A 134 -18.11 6.92 1.08
CA PRO A 134 -18.45 6.39 -0.25
C PRO A 134 -17.23 5.94 -1.10
N TRP A 135 -15.99 6.30 -0.72
CA TRP A 135 -14.81 6.08 -1.56
C TRP A 135 -14.62 4.60 -1.98
N ILE A 136 -15.04 3.67 -1.13
CA ILE A 136 -15.01 2.25 -1.44
C ILE A 136 -15.82 1.91 -2.71
N LEU A 137 -16.88 2.68 -3.01
CA LEU A 137 -17.69 2.46 -4.19
C LEU A 137 -16.93 2.82 -5.47
N ASP A 138 -16.17 3.92 -5.44
CA ASP A 138 -15.40 4.37 -6.59
C ASP A 138 -14.30 3.36 -6.93
N TYR A 139 -13.71 2.73 -5.92
CA TYR A 139 -12.68 1.72 -6.13
C TYR A 139 -13.21 0.32 -6.46
N PHE A 140 -14.39 -0.05 -5.98
CA PHE A 140 -14.90 -1.42 -6.11
C PHE A 140 -16.03 -1.59 -7.13
N PHE A 141 -16.65 -0.51 -7.60
CA PHE A 141 -17.83 -0.60 -8.46
C PHE A 141 -17.75 0.18 -9.76
N SER A 142 -16.71 1.02 -9.98
CA SER A 142 -16.46 1.72 -11.23
C SER A 142 -15.47 1.02 -12.06
N ASP A 143 -15.47 0.10 -12.79
CA ASP A 143 -14.43 -0.61 -13.56
C ASP A 143 -13.42 -1.39 -12.71
N PHE A 144 -13.95 -2.09 -11.74
CA PHE A 144 -13.17 -2.85 -10.79
C PHE A 144 -12.22 -3.85 -11.45
N SER A 145 -10.94 -3.63 -11.31
CA SER A 145 -9.94 -4.67 -11.51
C SER A 145 -9.32 -5.04 -10.16
N TRP A 146 -9.14 -6.34 -9.91
CA TRP A 146 -8.45 -6.82 -8.73
C TRP A 146 -7.02 -6.25 -8.62
N ASN A 147 -6.46 -5.77 -9.72
CA ASN A 147 -5.16 -5.09 -9.79
C ASN A 147 -5.11 -3.80 -8.95
N THR A 148 -6.26 -3.18 -8.67
CA THR A 148 -6.33 -2.04 -7.76
C THR A 148 -5.95 -2.42 -6.32
N ILE A 149 -6.24 -3.67 -5.91
CA ILE A 149 -5.94 -4.19 -4.57
C ILE A 149 -4.65 -5.02 -4.59
N PHE A 150 -4.49 -5.83 -5.63
CA PHE A 150 -3.33 -6.68 -5.80
C PHE A 150 -2.45 -6.02 -6.86
N HIS A 151 -1.23 -5.68 -6.49
CA HIS A 151 -0.26 -5.10 -7.42
C HIS A 151 -0.09 -5.92 -8.70
N THR A 152 0.33 -5.28 -9.78
CA THR A 152 0.81 -5.96 -10.98
C THR A 152 1.94 -6.91 -10.61
N ARG A 153 2.07 -8.00 -11.35
CA ARG A 153 3.12 -8.98 -11.09
C ARG A 153 4.48 -8.35 -11.33
N SER A 154 5.23 -8.14 -10.26
CA SER A 154 6.61 -7.67 -10.34
C SER A 154 7.53 -8.79 -10.82
N THR A 155 8.54 -8.44 -11.62
CA THR A 155 9.63 -9.36 -12.01
C THR A 155 10.46 -9.80 -10.81
N VAL A 156 10.49 -8.99 -9.75
CA VAL A 156 11.24 -9.25 -8.52
C VAL A 156 10.48 -10.14 -7.55
N ALA A 157 9.15 -10.05 -7.52
CA ALA A 157 8.31 -10.87 -6.63
C ALA A 157 8.43 -12.39 -6.89
N GLU A 158 8.95 -12.79 -8.04
CA GLU A 158 9.18 -14.20 -8.39
C GLU A 158 10.34 -14.84 -7.63
N THR A 159 11.07 -14.10 -6.83
CA THR A 159 12.39 -14.50 -6.35
C THR A 159 12.52 -14.72 -4.85
N VAL A 160 11.44 -14.57 -4.08
CA VAL A 160 11.48 -14.99 -2.68
C VAL A 160 11.49 -16.53 -2.63
N ASP A 161 12.66 -17.09 -2.43
CA ASP A 161 12.86 -18.52 -2.26
C ASP A 161 12.08 -19.04 -1.03
N LEU A 162 11.59 -20.27 -1.12
CA LEU A 162 10.94 -20.96 0.00
C LEU A 162 11.79 -20.92 1.28
N LEU A 163 13.13 -21.05 1.13
CA LEU A 163 14.04 -20.97 2.25
C LEU A 163 14.13 -19.57 2.86
N GLY A 164 14.02 -18.52 2.04
CA GLY A 164 13.91 -17.14 2.51
C GLY A 164 12.60 -16.92 3.28
N ALA A 165 11.46 -17.35 2.71
CA ALA A 165 10.16 -17.27 3.35
C ALA A 165 10.12 -18.01 4.71
N LEU A 166 10.74 -19.20 4.82
CA LEU A 166 10.90 -19.92 6.09
C LEU A 166 11.71 -19.12 7.13
N ARG A 167 12.64 -18.30 6.70
CA ARG A 167 13.45 -17.42 7.55
C ARG A 167 12.79 -16.06 7.81
N LEU A 168 11.57 -15.84 7.32
CA LEU A 168 10.83 -14.57 7.34
C LEU A 168 11.57 -13.42 6.62
N GLN A 169 12.35 -13.74 5.59
CA GLN A 169 13.09 -12.78 4.78
C GLN A 169 12.33 -12.50 3.49
N THR A 170 12.22 -11.23 3.12
CA THR A 170 11.50 -10.78 1.92
C THR A 170 12.45 -10.42 0.78
N GLU A 171 13.73 -10.13 1.08
CA GLU A 171 14.70 -9.69 0.10
C GLU A 171 15.54 -10.86 -0.44
N LEU A 172 15.80 -10.78 -1.74
CA LEU A 172 16.75 -11.63 -2.45
C LEU A 172 18.16 -11.47 -1.88
N GLY A 173 18.83 -12.59 -1.67
CA GLY A 173 20.25 -12.62 -1.34
C GLY A 173 20.59 -12.42 0.13
N GLN A 174 19.67 -12.15 1.01
CA GLN A 174 19.90 -12.17 2.45
C GLN A 174 19.95 -13.61 2.99
N ASN A 175 21.00 -14.33 2.67
CA ASN A 175 21.24 -15.69 3.20
C ASN A 175 21.71 -15.66 4.66
N SER A 176 20.94 -15.01 5.54
CA SER A 176 21.26 -14.97 6.96
C SER A 176 20.98 -16.31 7.63
N VAL A 177 22.02 -16.94 8.16
CA VAL A 177 21.92 -18.15 8.99
C VAL A 177 21.06 -17.90 10.23
N PHE A 178 21.03 -16.67 10.70
CA PHE A 178 20.26 -16.24 11.89
C PHE A 178 18.76 -16.46 11.74
N GLY A 179 18.21 -16.33 10.53
CA GLY A 179 16.78 -16.55 10.26
C GLY A 179 16.28 -17.96 10.57
N TRP A 180 17.14 -18.97 10.62
CA TRP A 180 16.76 -20.34 10.99
C TRP A 180 16.26 -20.50 12.43
N GLY A 181 16.44 -19.49 13.26
CA GLY A 181 15.82 -19.45 14.58
C GLY A 181 14.29 -19.38 14.52
N PHE A 182 13.68 -18.74 13.51
CA PHE A 182 12.21 -18.61 13.41
C PHE A 182 11.49 -19.95 13.21
N PRO A 183 11.87 -20.82 12.26
CA PRO A 183 11.32 -22.17 12.18
C PRO A 183 11.47 -22.95 13.48
N ALA A 184 12.67 -22.91 14.09
CA ALA A 184 12.88 -23.60 15.36
C ALA A 184 11.93 -23.11 16.45
N LEU A 185 11.74 -21.79 16.60
CA LEU A 185 10.81 -21.19 17.56
C LEU A 185 9.35 -21.50 17.25
N ALA A 186 8.96 -21.70 15.98
CA ALA A 186 7.62 -22.10 15.60
C ALA A 186 7.32 -23.56 15.97
N PHE A 187 8.28 -24.50 15.75
CA PHE A 187 8.03 -25.95 15.89
C PHE A 187 8.39 -26.51 17.27
N VAL A 188 9.41 -25.97 17.95
CA VAL A 188 9.82 -26.45 19.27
C VAL A 188 8.69 -26.50 20.30
N PRO A 189 7.78 -25.50 20.36
CA PRO A 189 6.66 -25.53 21.30
C PRO A 189 5.69 -26.70 21.11
N LEU A 190 5.57 -27.24 19.89
CA LEU A 190 4.70 -28.40 19.61
C LEU A 190 5.16 -29.67 20.35
N MET A 191 6.46 -29.77 20.64
CA MET A 191 7.04 -30.92 21.36
C MET A 191 6.92 -30.78 22.88
N LEU A 192 6.78 -29.56 23.39
CA LEU A 192 6.78 -29.28 24.83
C LEU A 192 5.40 -29.03 25.37
N ALA A 193 4.55 -28.32 24.63
CA ALA A 193 3.28 -27.82 25.12
C ALA A 193 2.26 -28.94 25.31
N ARG A 194 1.33 -28.74 26.24
CA ARG A 194 0.20 -29.63 26.53
C ARG A 194 -1.11 -28.86 26.67
N GLY A 195 -2.20 -29.52 26.38
CA GLY A 195 -3.54 -28.98 26.54
C GLY A 195 -3.76 -27.69 25.72
N GLU A 196 -4.26 -26.64 26.36
CA GLU A 196 -4.55 -25.37 25.69
C GLU A 196 -3.32 -24.69 25.09
N ARG A 197 -2.15 -24.82 25.75
CA ARG A 197 -0.89 -24.25 25.21
C ARG A 197 -0.48 -24.94 23.92
N TRP A 198 -0.67 -26.26 23.85
CA TRP A 198 -0.42 -27.02 22.62
C TRP A 198 -1.36 -26.58 21.50
N ALA A 199 -2.65 -26.40 21.78
CA ALA A 199 -3.62 -25.94 20.79
C ALA A 199 -3.24 -24.54 20.22
N TRP A 200 -2.77 -23.63 21.07
CA TRP A 200 -2.29 -22.33 20.62
C TRP A 200 -0.95 -22.40 19.88
N ALA A 201 -0.04 -23.28 20.27
CA ALA A 201 1.19 -23.53 19.51
C ALA A 201 0.89 -24.06 18.11
N VAL A 202 -0.10 -24.97 17.97
CA VAL A 202 -0.56 -25.48 16.65
C VAL A 202 -1.16 -24.33 15.81
N ARG A 203 -2.01 -23.48 16.40
CA ARG A 203 -2.57 -22.30 15.69
C ARG A 203 -1.49 -21.34 15.24
N GLY A 204 -0.49 -21.05 16.10
CA GLY A 204 0.66 -20.23 15.75
C GLY A 204 1.50 -20.85 14.62
N CYS A 205 1.77 -22.15 14.70
CA CYS A 205 2.46 -22.87 13.65
C CYS A 205 1.67 -22.88 12.33
N SER A 206 0.33 -23.01 12.38
CA SER A 206 -0.54 -22.91 11.19
C SER A 206 -0.46 -21.54 10.53
N LEU A 207 -0.42 -20.45 11.32
CA LEU A 207 -0.23 -19.09 10.82
C LEU A 207 1.14 -18.93 10.12
N TYR A 208 2.19 -19.43 10.77
CA TYR A 208 3.54 -19.39 10.20
C TYR A 208 3.61 -20.13 8.86
N LEU A 209 3.12 -21.36 8.83
CA LEU A 209 3.14 -22.17 7.61
C LEU A 209 2.26 -21.59 6.49
N ALA A 210 1.13 -20.98 6.84
CA ALA A 210 0.24 -20.38 5.85
C ALA A 210 0.85 -19.14 5.17
N GLY A 211 1.53 -18.26 5.92
CA GLY A 211 2.25 -17.14 5.32
C GLY A 211 3.38 -17.61 4.39
N VAL A 212 4.17 -18.59 4.84
CA VAL A 212 5.23 -19.19 4.02
C VAL A 212 4.65 -19.87 2.77
N ALA A 213 3.56 -20.64 2.93
CA ALA A 213 2.90 -21.31 1.81
C ALA A 213 2.30 -20.30 0.82
N ALA A 214 1.74 -19.19 1.29
CA ALA A 214 1.21 -18.14 0.43
C ALA A 214 2.28 -17.54 -0.49
N ILE A 215 3.47 -17.25 0.04
CA ILE A 215 4.62 -16.78 -0.76
C ILE A 215 5.05 -17.85 -1.77
N TRP A 216 5.20 -19.07 -1.33
CA TRP A 216 5.61 -20.16 -2.21
C TRP A 216 4.64 -20.39 -3.36
N VAL A 217 3.33 -20.38 -3.07
CA VAL A 217 2.27 -20.54 -4.08
C VAL A 217 2.26 -19.35 -5.04
N ASN A 218 2.49 -18.13 -4.53
CA ASN A 218 2.58 -16.92 -5.35
C ASN A 218 3.77 -17.01 -6.33
N GLY A 219 4.94 -17.42 -5.83
CA GLY A 219 6.14 -17.60 -6.67
C GLY A 219 6.01 -18.69 -7.74
N MET A 220 5.18 -19.72 -7.50
CA MET A 220 4.91 -20.78 -8.49
C MET A 220 3.95 -20.35 -9.61
N GLY A 221 3.29 -19.19 -9.50
CA GLY A 221 2.36 -18.70 -10.51
C GLY A 221 1.09 -19.54 -10.70
N TYR A 222 0.72 -20.39 -9.73
CA TYR A 222 -0.48 -21.23 -9.83
C TYR A 222 -1.81 -20.48 -9.69
N LEU A 223 -1.76 -19.27 -9.12
CA LEU A 223 -2.96 -18.46 -8.93
C LEU A 223 -3.24 -17.58 -10.16
N PRO A 224 -4.52 -17.41 -10.54
CA PRO A 224 -4.89 -16.52 -11.64
C PRO A 224 -4.75 -15.02 -11.28
N PHE A 225 -4.38 -14.71 -10.04
CA PHE A 225 -4.14 -13.38 -9.51
C PHE A 225 -2.85 -13.38 -8.69
N VAL A 226 -2.23 -12.21 -8.58
CA VAL A 226 -1.01 -12.02 -7.80
C VAL A 226 -1.42 -11.77 -6.35
N LEU A 227 -0.78 -12.47 -5.41
CA LEU A 227 -0.95 -12.21 -3.98
C LEU A 227 -0.22 -10.92 -3.58
N PRO A 228 -0.57 -10.34 -2.42
CA PRO A 228 0.13 -9.20 -1.86
C PRO A 228 1.65 -9.45 -1.75
N ARG A 229 2.41 -8.36 -1.65
CA ARG A 229 3.86 -8.39 -1.43
C ARG A 229 4.26 -9.29 -0.27
N ALA A 230 5.48 -9.84 -0.32
CA ALA A 230 5.99 -10.77 0.68
C ALA A 230 5.96 -10.18 2.11
N GLU A 231 6.21 -8.87 2.26
CA GLU A 231 6.13 -8.16 3.54
C GLU A 231 4.73 -8.29 4.18
N VAL A 232 3.68 -8.22 3.38
CA VAL A 232 2.29 -8.36 3.87
C VAL A 232 1.96 -9.82 4.21
N LEU A 233 2.40 -10.76 3.38
CA LEU A 233 2.14 -12.20 3.54
C LEU A 233 2.88 -12.79 4.75
N LEU A 234 4.07 -12.27 5.10
CA LEU A 234 4.86 -12.75 6.24
C LEU A 234 4.42 -12.16 7.58
N VAL A 235 3.60 -11.10 7.63
CA VAL A 235 3.11 -10.57 8.93
C VAL A 235 2.34 -11.63 9.73
N PRO A 236 1.35 -12.36 9.17
CA PRO A 236 0.70 -13.47 9.88
C PRO A 236 1.69 -14.56 10.32
N ALA A 237 2.72 -14.85 9.49
CA ALA A 237 3.76 -15.82 9.83
C ALA A 237 4.59 -15.38 11.05
N ALA A 238 5.05 -14.12 11.08
CA ALA A 238 5.77 -13.55 12.21
C ALA A 238 4.92 -13.61 13.51
N LEU A 239 3.63 -13.26 13.42
CA LEU A 239 2.71 -13.37 14.53
C LEU A 239 2.54 -14.83 14.98
N GLY A 240 2.49 -15.76 14.04
CA GLY A 240 2.43 -17.20 14.31
C GLY A 240 3.61 -17.70 15.13
N VAL A 241 4.84 -17.32 14.74
CA VAL A 241 6.06 -17.64 15.49
C VAL A 241 6.02 -17.04 16.90
N ALA A 242 5.60 -15.79 17.02
CA ALA A 242 5.51 -15.10 18.32
C ALA A 242 4.53 -15.81 19.29
N VAL A 243 3.34 -16.21 18.77
CA VAL A 243 2.35 -16.96 19.54
C VAL A 243 2.89 -18.33 19.95
N ALA A 244 3.50 -19.06 19.02
CA ALA A 244 4.10 -20.37 19.31
C ALA A 244 5.20 -20.25 20.38
N SER A 245 6.11 -19.29 20.24
CA SER A 245 7.21 -19.02 21.20
C SER A 245 6.68 -18.67 22.59
N ALA A 246 5.64 -17.82 22.67
CA ALA A 246 4.99 -17.51 23.95
C ALA A 246 4.45 -18.76 24.65
N MET A 247 3.82 -19.66 23.88
CA MET A 247 3.32 -20.92 24.42
C MET A 247 4.47 -21.86 24.83
N GLY A 248 5.58 -21.85 24.08
CA GLY A 248 6.80 -22.59 24.41
C GLY A 248 7.35 -22.18 25.77
N VAL A 249 7.53 -20.88 26.02
CA VAL A 249 8.00 -20.33 27.32
C VAL A 249 7.06 -20.73 28.46
N GLY A 250 5.74 -20.64 28.23
CA GLY A 250 4.76 -21.07 29.23
C GLY A 250 4.82 -22.58 29.54
N SER A 251 5.16 -23.38 28.55
CA SER A 251 5.32 -24.84 28.70
C SER A 251 6.62 -25.19 29.42
N LEU A 252 7.73 -24.46 29.14
CA LEU A 252 8.98 -24.59 29.88
C LEU A 252 8.80 -24.33 31.36
N GLN A 253 8.00 -23.32 31.73
CA GLN A 253 7.78 -22.95 33.13
C GLN A 253 6.91 -23.96 33.91
N ARG A 254 5.96 -24.64 33.26
CA ARG A 254 4.97 -25.47 33.94
C ARG A 254 5.05 -26.95 33.60
N ASP A 255 5.27 -27.27 32.33
CA ASP A 255 5.18 -28.64 31.87
C ASP A 255 6.52 -29.39 32.01
N LEU A 256 7.65 -28.67 31.91
CA LEU A 256 8.98 -29.30 32.03
C LEU A 256 9.27 -29.81 33.44
N GLN A 257 8.73 -29.16 34.48
CA GLN A 257 8.91 -29.59 35.87
C GLN A 257 8.38 -31.00 36.15
N THR A 258 7.47 -31.49 35.30
CA THR A 258 6.86 -32.84 35.45
C THR A 258 7.61 -33.95 34.72
N TYR A 259 8.67 -33.61 33.91
CA TYR A 259 9.42 -34.62 33.16
C TYR A 259 10.63 -35.14 33.95
N LYS A 260 10.86 -36.47 33.85
CA LYS A 260 12.11 -37.10 34.30
C LYS A 260 13.27 -36.69 33.39
N PHE A 261 14.50 -36.73 33.92
CA PHE A 261 15.71 -36.40 33.20
C PHE A 261 15.81 -37.20 31.88
N GLY A 262 16.08 -36.50 30.75
CA GLY A 262 16.14 -37.13 29.42
C GLY A 262 16.39 -36.13 28.29
N TRP A 263 16.41 -36.59 27.04
CA TRP A 263 16.68 -35.81 25.83
C TRP A 263 15.81 -34.54 25.70
N ARG A 264 14.62 -34.55 26.32
CA ARG A 264 13.72 -33.36 26.32
C ARG A 264 14.30 -32.13 27.02
N GLN A 265 15.35 -32.30 27.81
CA GLN A 265 16.07 -31.17 28.43
C GLN A 265 16.97 -30.42 27.43
N LEU A 266 17.26 -31.02 26.28
CA LEU A 266 17.92 -30.31 25.16
C LEU A 266 17.00 -29.31 24.48
N ILE A 267 15.68 -29.49 24.54
CA ILE A 267 14.70 -28.62 23.88
C ILE A 267 14.76 -27.16 24.42
N PRO A 268 14.86 -26.87 25.72
CA PRO A 268 15.10 -25.52 26.20
C PRO A 268 16.38 -24.89 25.64
N VAL A 269 17.44 -25.69 25.50
CA VAL A 269 18.71 -25.21 24.95
C VAL A 269 18.54 -24.80 23.48
N THR A 270 17.85 -25.63 22.68
CA THR A 270 17.56 -25.26 21.30
C THR A 270 16.68 -24.01 21.18
N ALA A 271 15.70 -23.84 22.07
CA ALA A 271 14.86 -22.64 22.12
C ALA A 271 15.67 -21.38 22.48
N ILE A 272 16.60 -21.48 23.43
CA ILE A 272 17.50 -20.37 23.80
C ILE A 272 18.41 -20.02 22.62
N ILE A 273 19.08 -21.02 22.01
CA ILE A 273 19.94 -20.79 20.85
C ILE A 273 19.15 -20.15 19.72
N ALA A 274 17.95 -20.66 19.39
CA ALA A 274 17.09 -20.08 18.37
C ALA A 274 16.69 -18.63 18.70
N SER A 275 16.38 -18.34 19.96
CA SER A 275 16.06 -16.96 20.39
C SER A 275 17.28 -16.04 20.24
N CYS A 276 18.48 -16.48 20.62
CA CYS A 276 19.71 -15.71 20.43
C CYS A 276 19.96 -15.45 18.94
N LEU A 277 19.80 -16.48 18.08
CA LEU A 277 19.98 -16.32 16.65
C LEU A 277 19.10 -15.24 16.05
N VAL A 278 17.81 -15.17 16.40
CA VAL A 278 16.89 -14.17 15.83
C VAL A 278 17.07 -12.78 16.41
N ILE A 279 17.59 -12.64 17.64
CA ILE A 279 17.79 -11.35 18.31
C ILE A 279 19.09 -10.67 17.84
N LEU A 280 20.15 -11.45 17.57
CA LEU A 280 21.48 -10.94 17.23
C LEU A 280 21.51 -9.96 16.05
N PRO A 281 20.83 -10.20 14.91
CA PRO A 281 20.83 -9.25 13.80
C PRO A 281 20.25 -7.88 14.18
N VAL A 282 19.13 -7.88 14.92
CA VAL A 282 18.48 -6.63 15.36
C VAL A 282 19.37 -5.86 16.33
N LEU A 283 20.05 -6.55 17.24
CA LEU A 283 21.03 -5.91 18.12
C LEU A 283 22.22 -5.36 17.29
N GLY A 284 22.68 -6.10 16.27
CA GLY A 284 23.71 -5.63 15.37
C GLY A 284 23.34 -4.32 14.70
N SER A 285 22.16 -4.24 14.08
CA SER A 285 21.65 -3.02 13.45
C SER A 285 21.43 -1.89 14.46
N ALA A 286 20.95 -2.21 15.66
CA ALA A 286 20.76 -1.21 16.72
C ALA A 286 22.08 -0.59 17.20
N PHE A 287 23.18 -1.36 17.21
CA PHE A 287 24.50 -0.85 17.58
C PHE A 287 25.24 -0.15 16.45
N SER A 288 25.07 -0.60 15.20
CA SER A 288 25.69 0.01 14.03
C SER A 288 24.94 1.24 13.52
N GLY A 289 23.65 1.36 13.82
CA GLY A 289 22.75 2.36 13.21
C GLY A 289 22.31 2.00 11.79
N ASP A 290 22.82 0.89 11.22
CA ASP A 290 22.49 0.45 9.85
C ASP A 290 21.20 -0.37 9.85
N TRP A 291 20.14 0.25 9.39
CA TRP A 291 18.81 -0.36 9.21
C TRP A 291 18.46 -0.63 7.74
N GLY A 292 19.42 -0.47 6.84
CA GLY A 292 19.20 -0.61 5.40
C GLY A 292 18.39 0.54 4.78
N ILE A 293 18.30 1.67 5.48
CA ILE A 293 17.61 2.88 5.02
C ILE A 293 18.63 3.76 4.33
N PRO A 294 18.34 4.30 3.13
CA PRO A 294 19.20 5.30 2.50
C PRO A 294 19.30 6.57 3.35
N ASP A 295 20.49 7.18 3.37
CA ASP A 295 20.73 8.44 4.09
C ASP A 295 20.06 9.63 3.38
N ASP A 296 19.95 9.57 2.03
CA ASP A 296 19.35 10.61 1.21
C ASP A 296 17.95 10.23 0.75
N GLU A 297 17.03 11.18 0.75
CA GLU A 297 15.71 11.00 0.15
C GLU A 297 15.81 11.04 -1.39
N LEU A 298 15.08 10.16 -2.06
CA LEU A 298 15.11 10.07 -3.52
C LEU A 298 14.75 11.40 -4.19
N ASN A 299 13.81 12.14 -3.61
CA ASN A 299 13.36 13.41 -4.14
C ASN A 299 14.44 14.50 -4.06
N ASP A 300 15.19 14.56 -2.97
CA ASP A 300 16.30 15.52 -2.80
C ASP A 300 17.43 15.25 -3.78
N VAL A 301 17.60 13.98 -4.16
CA VAL A 301 18.58 13.57 -5.18
C VAL A 301 18.10 13.91 -6.59
N LEU A 302 16.78 13.77 -6.84
CA LEU A 302 16.19 13.97 -8.17
C LEU A 302 15.93 15.44 -8.51
N PHE A 303 15.53 16.25 -7.53
CA PHE A 303 15.03 17.61 -7.75
C PHE A 303 15.75 18.62 -6.86
N SER A 304 15.98 19.81 -7.38
CA SER A 304 16.51 20.91 -6.57
C SER A 304 15.41 21.54 -5.70
N GLU A 305 15.79 22.26 -4.63
CA GLU A 305 14.84 22.98 -3.77
C GLU A 305 13.96 23.98 -4.52
N GLU A 306 14.48 24.59 -5.58
CA GLU A 306 13.73 25.52 -6.43
C GLU A 306 12.65 24.81 -7.26
N GLU A 307 12.93 23.58 -7.69
CA GLU A 307 11.99 22.73 -8.44
C GLU A 307 10.90 22.17 -7.53
N THR A 308 11.21 21.88 -6.27
CA THR A 308 10.25 21.34 -5.28
C THR A 308 9.06 22.28 -5.03
N ASN A 309 9.26 23.58 -5.21
CA ASN A 309 8.20 24.60 -5.06
C ASN A 309 7.33 24.80 -6.31
N GLN A 310 7.57 24.07 -7.39
CA GLN A 310 6.79 24.17 -8.64
C GLN A 310 5.72 23.07 -8.72
N ASN A 311 4.65 23.34 -9.46
CA ASN A 311 3.65 22.33 -9.81
C ASN A 311 4.24 21.38 -10.86
N ILE A 312 4.78 20.27 -10.40
CA ILE A 312 5.47 19.25 -11.21
C ILE A 312 4.61 18.01 -11.30
N ARG A 313 4.47 17.45 -12.50
CA ARG A 313 3.91 16.11 -12.70
C ARG A 313 5.00 15.20 -13.24
N VAL A 314 5.30 14.16 -12.48
CA VAL A 314 6.36 13.21 -12.79
C VAL A 314 5.76 11.91 -13.29
N LEU A 315 6.29 11.41 -14.40
CA LEU A 315 5.99 10.08 -14.91
C LEU A 315 7.14 9.15 -14.53
N TRP A 316 6.83 8.17 -13.72
CA TRP A 316 7.77 7.18 -13.24
C TRP A 316 7.68 5.91 -14.06
N ILE A 317 8.81 5.33 -14.44
CA ILE A 317 8.89 4.05 -15.14
C ILE A 317 9.87 3.15 -14.42
N GLY A 318 9.41 1.98 -14.02
CA GLY A 318 10.23 1.01 -13.29
C GLY A 318 9.49 -0.29 -13.07
N ASP A 319 10.10 -1.15 -12.27
CA ASP A 319 9.40 -2.29 -11.69
C ASP A 319 8.44 -1.80 -10.59
N ASP A 320 7.28 -2.44 -10.44
CA ASP A 320 6.25 -2.01 -9.49
C ASP A 320 6.76 -1.97 -8.03
N ASP A 321 7.71 -2.84 -7.69
CA ASP A 321 8.32 -2.87 -6.35
C ASP A 321 9.35 -1.75 -6.11
N LEU A 322 9.84 -1.10 -7.19
CA LEU A 322 10.76 0.03 -7.09
C LEU A 322 10.05 1.37 -7.08
N LEU A 323 8.79 1.42 -7.54
CA LEU A 323 8.04 2.67 -7.65
C LEU A 323 7.42 3.07 -6.31
N ALA A 324 7.50 4.35 -5.99
CA ALA A 324 6.87 4.93 -4.81
C ALA A 324 5.35 5.04 -4.91
N ALA A 325 4.79 5.01 -6.13
CA ALA A 325 3.38 5.12 -6.42
C ALA A 325 2.92 3.93 -7.25
N SER A 326 1.71 3.44 -7.00
CA SER A 326 1.10 2.39 -7.82
C SER A 326 0.88 2.89 -9.24
N GLY A 327 1.11 2.02 -10.20
CA GLY A 327 1.03 2.35 -11.60
C GLY A 327 0.29 1.30 -12.42
N ARG A 328 0.38 1.43 -13.72
CA ARG A 328 -0.21 0.51 -14.69
C ARG A 328 0.85 -0.22 -15.45
N GLN A 329 0.57 -1.48 -15.76
CA GLN A 329 1.45 -2.28 -16.59
C GLN A 329 1.68 -1.59 -17.94
N PHE A 330 2.94 -1.46 -18.31
CA PHE A 330 3.37 -0.77 -19.52
C PHE A 330 4.03 -1.74 -20.51
N LEU A 331 5.23 -2.21 -20.25
CA LEU A 331 5.95 -3.16 -21.09
C LEU A 331 6.15 -4.44 -20.31
N ASP A 332 5.65 -5.56 -20.81
CA ASP A 332 5.73 -6.87 -20.19
C ASP A 332 5.46 -6.83 -18.66
N ASN A 333 6.47 -6.57 -17.84
CA ASN A 333 6.37 -6.53 -16.39
C ASN A 333 6.72 -5.16 -15.79
N TYR A 334 6.89 -4.12 -16.60
CA TYR A 334 7.20 -2.77 -16.11
C TYR A 334 5.95 -1.92 -15.95
N THR A 335 6.02 -0.99 -15.04
CA THR A 335 4.91 -0.16 -14.61
C THR A 335 5.20 1.31 -14.94
N ILE A 336 4.17 2.02 -15.40
CA ILE A 336 4.14 3.48 -15.44
C ILE A 336 3.27 3.98 -14.31
N SER A 337 3.79 4.94 -13.54
CA SER A 337 3.05 5.68 -12.53
C SER A 337 3.17 7.18 -12.77
N ILE A 338 2.12 7.94 -12.46
CA ILE A 338 2.10 9.39 -12.61
C ILE A 338 1.77 10.02 -11.26
N THR A 339 2.65 10.88 -10.75
CA THR A 339 2.40 11.66 -9.54
C THR A 339 2.26 13.13 -9.89
N SER A 340 1.36 13.83 -9.18
CA SER A 340 1.16 15.28 -9.34
C SER A 340 1.93 16.11 -8.32
N THR A 341 2.74 15.46 -7.50
CA THR A 341 3.65 16.03 -6.51
C THR A 341 4.95 15.25 -6.58
N LEU A 342 6.03 15.84 -6.13
CA LEU A 342 7.32 15.15 -6.05
C LEU A 342 7.28 14.02 -5.03
N GLU A 343 6.68 14.29 -3.88
CA GLU A 343 6.45 13.28 -2.85
C GLU A 343 5.24 12.44 -3.21
N SER A 344 5.42 11.12 -3.23
CA SER A 344 4.28 10.22 -3.35
C SER A 344 3.42 10.32 -2.09
N THR A 345 2.16 10.67 -2.29
CA THR A 345 1.17 10.69 -1.22
C THR A 345 0.66 9.27 -0.96
N PHE A 346 -0.02 9.09 0.18
CA PHE A 346 -0.64 7.81 0.49
C PHE A 346 -1.65 7.36 -0.58
N ILE A 347 -2.34 8.31 -1.22
CA ILE A 347 -3.32 8.05 -2.28
C ILE A 347 -2.65 7.50 -3.55
N ASP A 348 -1.44 7.93 -3.87
CA ASP A 348 -0.71 7.50 -5.07
C ASP A 348 -0.32 6.00 -5.03
N ARG A 349 -0.44 5.36 -3.87
CA ARG A 349 -0.25 3.90 -3.73
C ARG A 349 -1.44 3.07 -4.21
N TRP A 350 -2.57 3.71 -4.47
CA TRP A 350 -3.75 3.08 -5.01
C TRP A 350 -3.80 3.32 -6.50
N GLN A 351 -3.94 2.25 -7.26
CA GLN A 351 -4.11 2.41 -8.70
C GLN A 351 -5.45 3.09 -8.99
N PRO A 352 -5.47 4.32 -9.52
CA PRO A 352 -6.72 4.97 -9.87
C PRO A 352 -7.41 4.25 -11.03
N PRO A 353 -8.73 4.42 -11.20
CA PRO A 353 -9.45 3.93 -12.37
C PRO A 353 -8.81 4.41 -13.67
N GLU A 354 -8.86 3.58 -14.72
CA GLU A 354 -8.28 3.93 -16.01
C GLU A 354 -8.94 5.18 -16.60
N GLN A 355 -8.12 6.13 -16.99
CA GLN A 355 -8.55 7.38 -17.62
C GLN A 355 -8.14 7.39 -19.11
N PRO A 356 -8.87 8.11 -19.97
CA PRO A 356 -8.47 8.25 -21.38
C PRO A 356 -7.03 8.78 -21.56
N ALA A 357 -6.55 9.60 -20.63
CA ALA A 357 -5.18 10.08 -20.61
C ALA A 357 -4.14 8.96 -20.58
N ASP A 358 -4.40 7.90 -19.84
CA ASP A 358 -3.45 6.78 -19.69
C ASP A 358 -3.23 6.04 -21.02
N GLN A 359 -4.29 5.89 -21.80
CA GLN A 359 -4.23 5.27 -23.12
C GLN A 359 -3.41 6.14 -24.08
N PHE A 360 -3.59 7.45 -24.03
CA PHE A 360 -2.84 8.39 -24.88
C PHE A 360 -1.36 8.44 -24.50
N VAL A 361 -1.03 8.39 -23.22
CA VAL A 361 0.36 8.27 -22.76
C VAL A 361 0.98 6.96 -23.27
N ALA A 362 0.26 5.84 -23.16
CA ALA A 362 0.72 4.56 -23.69
C ALA A 362 0.92 4.59 -25.23
N GLU A 363 -0.02 5.20 -25.96
CA GLU A 363 0.13 5.40 -27.42
C GLU A 363 1.36 6.26 -27.76
N ALA A 364 1.65 7.31 -27.00
CA ALA A 364 2.80 8.18 -27.22
C ALA A 364 4.12 7.40 -27.03
N PHE A 365 4.20 6.58 -25.99
CA PHE A 365 5.37 5.72 -25.77
C PHE A 365 5.50 4.62 -26.84
N ASP A 366 4.40 4.01 -27.28
CA ASP A 366 4.43 3.01 -28.35
C ASP A 366 4.97 3.60 -29.66
N LEU A 367 4.59 4.84 -30.00
CA LEU A 367 5.15 5.57 -31.13
C LEU A 367 6.67 5.79 -30.94
N ALA A 368 7.10 6.21 -29.78
CA ALA A 368 8.52 6.43 -29.51
C ALA A 368 9.33 5.11 -29.59
N LEU A 369 8.83 4.02 -29.01
CA LEU A 369 9.46 2.71 -29.02
C LEU A 369 9.56 2.09 -30.44
N LYS A 370 8.64 2.46 -31.32
CA LYS A 370 8.66 2.09 -32.75
C LYS A 370 9.48 3.05 -33.60
N ASN A 371 10.17 4.02 -33.02
CA ASN A 371 10.88 5.12 -33.69
C ASN A 371 9.95 5.96 -34.61
N GLY A 372 8.67 6.04 -34.30
CA GLY A 372 7.68 6.85 -35.02
C GLY A 372 7.70 8.33 -34.66
N THR A 373 8.41 8.71 -33.59
CA THR A 373 8.56 10.09 -33.17
C THR A 373 9.93 10.34 -32.52
N THR A 374 10.42 11.58 -32.67
CA THR A 374 11.58 12.13 -31.98
C THR A 374 11.19 13.26 -31.02
N ASN A 375 9.89 13.47 -30.81
CA ASN A 375 9.32 14.55 -30.01
C ASN A 375 8.29 13.97 -29.00
N LEU A 376 8.71 13.01 -28.20
CA LEU A 376 7.87 12.40 -27.18
C LEU A 376 7.44 13.42 -26.12
N GLY A 377 8.30 14.38 -25.76
CA GLY A 377 7.99 15.44 -24.83
C GLY A 377 6.78 16.26 -25.26
N LYS A 378 6.65 16.58 -26.55
CA LYS A 378 5.47 17.24 -27.13
C LYS A 378 4.21 16.40 -26.95
N LEU A 379 4.29 15.08 -27.14
CA LEU A 379 3.16 14.18 -26.96
C LEU A 379 2.75 14.05 -25.48
N LEU A 380 3.68 14.16 -24.56
CA LEU A 380 3.44 14.14 -23.11
C LEU A 380 3.02 15.51 -22.54
N ALA A 381 3.27 16.61 -23.27
CA ALA A 381 2.99 17.96 -22.83
C ALA A 381 1.53 18.21 -22.38
N PRO A 382 0.50 17.76 -23.12
CA PRO A 382 -0.89 17.97 -22.73
C PRO A 382 -1.27 17.34 -21.40
N PHE A 383 -0.54 16.31 -20.96
CA PHE A 383 -0.79 15.65 -19.67
C PHE A 383 -0.09 16.38 -18.51
N GLY A 384 0.56 17.51 -18.79
CA GLY A 384 1.31 18.28 -17.80
C GLY A 384 2.55 17.56 -17.27
N ILE A 385 3.04 16.53 -17.98
CA ILE A 385 4.22 15.76 -17.58
C ILE A 385 5.46 16.58 -17.84
N THR A 386 6.09 17.03 -16.75
CA THR A 386 7.30 17.83 -16.75
C THR A 386 8.57 17.00 -16.78
N ASP A 387 8.50 15.81 -16.17
CA ASP A 387 9.65 14.94 -16.02
C ASP A 387 9.27 13.47 -16.22
N VAL A 388 10.17 12.72 -16.85
CA VAL A 388 10.10 11.25 -16.97
C VAL A 388 11.28 10.68 -16.22
N VAL A 389 11.02 9.86 -15.22
CA VAL A 389 12.05 9.26 -14.37
C VAL A 389 12.08 7.75 -14.57
N LEU A 390 13.24 7.23 -14.93
CA LEU A 390 13.50 5.79 -15.00
C LEU A 390 14.16 5.34 -13.72
N ILE A 391 13.56 4.35 -13.05
CA ILE A 391 14.09 3.78 -11.83
C ILE A 391 14.44 2.31 -12.06
N GLU A 392 15.73 2.00 -11.93
CA GLU A 392 16.29 0.65 -11.97
C GLU A 392 16.81 0.20 -10.60
N LYS A 393 16.79 1.10 -9.60
CA LYS A 393 17.23 0.85 -8.22
C LYS A 393 16.34 1.54 -7.22
N SER A 394 16.13 0.89 -6.09
CA SER A 394 15.27 1.40 -5.00
C SER A 394 15.84 2.63 -4.29
N ALA A 395 17.14 2.87 -4.39
CA ALA A 395 17.80 4.02 -3.78
C ALA A 395 19.11 4.37 -4.47
N PRO A 396 19.61 5.62 -4.32
CA PRO A 396 20.95 6.00 -4.74
C PRO A 396 22.03 5.12 -4.08
N LEU A 397 23.17 4.99 -4.76
CA LEU A 397 24.33 4.28 -4.15
C LEU A 397 24.80 5.01 -2.88
N PRO A 398 25.30 4.27 -1.87
CA PRO A 398 25.76 2.87 -1.93
C PRO A 398 24.74 1.81 -1.48
N SER A 399 23.45 2.10 -1.51
CA SER A 399 22.45 1.16 -0.99
C SER A 399 22.56 -0.23 -1.65
N LYS A 400 22.27 -1.27 -0.86
CA LYS A 400 22.14 -2.66 -1.34
C LYS A 400 20.72 -2.99 -1.81
N GLY A 401 19.92 -1.98 -2.14
CA GLY A 401 18.53 -2.13 -2.52
C GLY A 401 18.33 -2.93 -3.81
N LEU A 402 17.07 -3.23 -4.09
CA LEU A 402 16.65 -3.93 -5.30
C LEU A 402 17.15 -3.22 -6.56
N SER A 403 17.57 -3.99 -7.54
CA SER A 403 17.99 -3.48 -8.85
C SER A 403 17.36 -4.33 -9.94
N VAL A 404 16.59 -3.69 -10.81
CA VAL A 404 15.93 -4.31 -11.97
C VAL A 404 16.26 -3.49 -13.20
N GLU A 405 16.97 -4.07 -14.15
CA GLU A 405 17.35 -3.39 -15.39
C GLU A 405 16.14 -3.18 -16.30
N LEU A 406 15.95 -1.96 -16.75
CA LEU A 406 14.94 -1.61 -17.75
C LEU A 406 15.42 -2.02 -19.17
N PRO A 407 14.47 -2.29 -20.09
CA PRO A 407 14.83 -2.68 -21.45
C PRO A 407 15.67 -1.63 -22.14
N GLU A 408 16.79 -2.04 -22.74
CA GLU A 408 17.68 -1.17 -23.51
C GLU A 408 16.95 -0.41 -24.63
N LYS A 409 15.93 -1.05 -25.24
CA LYS A 409 15.08 -0.42 -26.24
C LYS A 409 14.38 0.84 -25.71
N LEU A 410 13.91 0.83 -24.47
CA LEU A 410 13.27 1.98 -23.83
C LEU A 410 14.29 3.11 -23.59
N LYS A 411 15.46 2.79 -23.03
CA LYS A 411 16.54 3.76 -22.79
C LYS A 411 17.01 4.41 -24.07
N LEU A 412 17.23 3.62 -25.13
CA LEU A 412 17.60 4.13 -26.45
C LEU A 412 16.50 4.97 -27.07
N SER A 413 15.23 4.59 -26.93
CA SER A 413 14.12 5.39 -27.45
C SER A 413 14.06 6.77 -26.79
N LEU A 414 14.20 6.84 -25.47
CA LEU A 414 14.19 8.11 -24.72
C LEU A 414 15.42 8.97 -25.06
N SER A 415 16.60 8.38 -25.21
CA SER A 415 17.82 9.12 -25.55
C SER A 415 17.79 9.74 -26.94
N ARG A 416 16.90 9.29 -27.84
CA ARG A 416 16.71 9.83 -29.19
C ARG A 416 15.72 10.97 -29.28
N GLN A 417 15.02 11.29 -28.19
CA GLN A 417 14.03 12.36 -28.20
C GLN A 417 14.73 13.72 -28.13
N LEU A 418 14.33 14.65 -29.01
CA LEU A 418 14.94 15.97 -29.13
C LEU A 418 14.40 16.95 -28.08
N ASP A 419 13.23 16.68 -27.57
CA ASP A 419 12.50 17.51 -26.60
C ASP A 419 12.53 16.98 -25.18
N LEU A 420 13.35 15.94 -24.92
CA LEU A 420 13.64 15.41 -23.60
C LEU A 420 15.12 15.63 -23.24
N ALA A 421 15.38 16.47 -22.26
CA ALA A 421 16.73 16.70 -21.77
C ALA A 421 17.10 15.66 -20.71
N LYS A 422 18.08 14.81 -21.01
CA LYS A 422 18.59 13.81 -20.05
C LYS A 422 19.40 14.48 -18.94
N ILE A 423 19.08 14.18 -17.72
CA ILE A 423 19.80 14.57 -16.49
C ILE A 423 20.25 13.26 -15.83
N GLU A 424 21.54 13.01 -15.79
CA GLU A 424 22.11 11.85 -15.09
C GLU A 424 22.19 12.15 -13.61
N ILE A 425 21.47 11.38 -12.81
CA ILE A 425 21.40 11.55 -11.37
C ILE A 425 22.34 10.57 -10.68
N ALA A 426 22.10 9.27 -10.87
CA ALA A 426 22.90 8.21 -10.28
C ALA A 426 22.83 6.96 -11.18
N PRO A 427 23.77 6.00 -11.03
CA PRO A 427 23.67 4.74 -11.75
C PRO A 427 22.38 4.00 -11.43
N GLY A 428 21.54 3.76 -12.45
CA GLY A 428 20.23 3.12 -12.34
C GLY A 428 19.08 4.08 -12.02
N ILE A 429 19.31 5.40 -12.00
CA ILE A 429 18.28 6.43 -11.85
C ILE A 429 18.53 7.51 -12.89
N ASN A 430 17.64 7.62 -13.87
CA ASN A 430 17.76 8.60 -14.94
C ASN A 430 16.50 9.47 -15.00
N ARG A 431 16.70 10.79 -15.08
CA ARG A 431 15.64 11.77 -15.25
C ARG A 431 15.71 12.38 -16.64
N TYR A 432 14.56 12.56 -17.28
CA TYR A 432 14.41 13.24 -18.55
C TYR A 432 13.45 14.40 -18.37
N ARG A 433 13.94 15.62 -18.49
CA ARG A 433 13.11 16.82 -18.40
C ARG A 433 12.42 17.09 -19.73
N ASN A 434 11.12 17.27 -19.69
CA ASN A 434 10.31 17.61 -20.85
C ASN A 434 10.37 19.11 -21.13
N LEU A 435 11.06 19.48 -22.21
CA LEU A 435 11.23 20.88 -22.64
C LEU A 435 9.95 21.45 -23.28
N SER A 436 9.01 20.61 -23.66
CA SER A 436 7.73 20.98 -24.29
C SER A 436 6.56 20.97 -23.30
N ALA A 437 6.78 20.71 -22.01
CA ALA A 437 5.73 20.51 -21.03
C ALA A 437 4.77 21.70 -20.91
N PHE A 438 3.48 21.42 -20.82
CA PHE A 438 2.49 22.41 -20.40
C PHE A 438 2.47 22.49 -18.87
N GLY A 439 2.11 23.67 -18.33
CA GLY A 439 1.72 23.74 -16.92
C GLY A 439 0.38 23.03 -16.68
N PHE A 440 -0.02 22.85 -15.43
CA PHE A 440 -1.33 22.28 -15.09
C PHE A 440 -2.50 23.11 -15.64
N ALA A 441 -2.31 24.40 -15.73
CA ALA A 441 -3.19 25.33 -16.44
C ALA A 441 -2.34 26.22 -17.35
N SER A 442 -2.65 26.28 -18.63
CA SER A 442 -1.84 26.99 -19.62
C SER A 442 -2.72 27.68 -20.67
N SER A 443 -2.32 28.87 -21.05
CA SER A 443 -2.84 29.54 -22.26
C SER A 443 -2.03 29.09 -23.46
N VAL A 444 -2.69 28.60 -24.49
CA VAL A 444 -2.08 28.03 -25.69
C VAL A 444 -2.49 28.86 -26.91
N GLU A 445 -1.49 29.26 -27.71
CA GLU A 445 -1.68 30.02 -28.93
C GLU A 445 -1.18 29.23 -30.13
N GLY A 446 -1.83 29.41 -31.28
CA GLY A 446 -1.36 28.85 -32.57
C GLY A 446 -1.93 27.49 -32.94
N VAL A 447 -2.53 26.76 -32.02
CA VAL A 447 -3.20 25.47 -32.30
C VAL A 447 -4.51 25.40 -31.53
N ALA A 448 -5.57 24.92 -32.20
CA ALA A 448 -6.83 24.61 -31.54
C ALA A 448 -6.71 23.24 -30.81
N LEU A 449 -7.04 23.22 -29.53
CA LEU A 449 -7.08 22.03 -28.68
C LEU A 449 -8.52 21.59 -28.37
N ILE A 450 -9.42 22.56 -28.29
CA ILE A 450 -10.83 22.35 -28.00
C ILE A 450 -11.48 21.60 -29.17
N ASP A 451 -12.31 20.62 -28.88
CA ASP A 451 -12.98 19.74 -29.83
C ASP A 451 -12.04 18.96 -30.78
N LYS A 452 -10.75 18.90 -30.46
CA LYS A 452 -9.76 18.09 -31.18
C LYS A 452 -9.49 16.77 -30.48
N GLN A 453 -9.13 15.78 -31.28
CA GLN A 453 -8.64 14.50 -30.76
C GLN A 453 -7.12 14.56 -30.54
N PHE A 454 -6.64 13.85 -29.54
CA PHE A 454 -5.21 13.76 -29.22
C PHE A 454 -4.35 13.36 -30.47
N ARG A 455 -4.83 12.42 -31.27
CA ARG A 455 -4.13 11.95 -32.48
C ARG A 455 -3.93 13.06 -33.52
N THR A 456 -4.89 13.99 -33.63
CA THR A 456 -4.75 15.15 -34.52
C THR A 456 -3.67 16.12 -34.02
N TYR A 457 -3.62 16.34 -32.72
CA TYR A 457 -2.56 17.11 -32.08
C TYR A 457 -1.19 16.44 -32.26
N ALA A 458 -1.09 15.13 -32.05
CA ALA A 458 0.13 14.35 -32.17
C ALA A 458 0.75 14.43 -33.57
N SER A 459 -0.06 14.44 -34.63
CA SER A 459 0.39 14.54 -36.02
C SER A 459 0.71 15.98 -36.46
N GLY A 460 0.33 16.99 -35.69
CA GLY A 460 0.54 18.41 -36.04
C GLY A 460 2.02 18.83 -35.92
N THR A 461 2.49 19.63 -36.88
CA THR A 461 3.88 20.15 -36.90
C THR A 461 3.96 21.64 -36.52
N GLN A 462 2.84 22.27 -36.19
CA GLN A 462 2.80 23.70 -35.90
C GLN A 462 3.50 24.02 -34.56
N PRO A 463 4.26 25.17 -34.51
CA PRO A 463 4.84 25.62 -33.27
C PRO A 463 3.76 26.08 -32.30
N LEU A 464 3.93 25.73 -31.04
CA LEU A 464 3.05 26.11 -29.94
C LEU A 464 3.70 27.25 -29.16
N SER A 465 2.90 28.25 -28.81
CA SER A 465 3.26 29.22 -27.77
C SER A 465 2.42 28.93 -26.54
N VAL A 466 3.07 28.55 -25.46
CA VAL A 466 2.42 28.14 -24.21
C VAL A 466 2.87 29.09 -23.10
N SER A 467 1.93 29.63 -22.37
CA SER A 467 2.17 30.40 -21.15
C SER A 467 1.39 29.81 -19.99
N SER A 468 2.09 29.41 -18.92
CA SER A 468 1.47 28.80 -17.75
C SER A 468 0.74 29.85 -16.90
N LEU A 469 -0.44 29.50 -16.40
CA LEU A 469 -1.14 30.27 -15.38
C LEU A 469 -0.55 29.95 -14.00
N VAL A 470 -0.60 30.90 -13.09
CA VAL A 470 -0.06 30.75 -11.73
C VAL A 470 -1.11 30.13 -10.83
N ALA A 471 -0.73 29.12 -10.06
CA ALA A 471 -1.58 28.56 -9.02
C ALA A 471 -1.81 29.58 -7.89
N THR A 472 -3.06 29.77 -7.48
CA THR A 472 -3.45 30.75 -6.44
C THR A 472 -3.73 30.11 -5.08
N GLY A 473 -3.38 28.86 -4.88
CA GLY A 473 -3.55 28.13 -3.62
C GLY A 473 -2.65 26.91 -3.52
N ALA A 474 -2.40 26.49 -2.30
CA ALA A 474 -1.57 25.31 -2.01
C ALA A 474 -2.17 23.97 -2.50
N THR A 475 -3.47 23.97 -2.86
CA THR A 475 -4.20 22.74 -3.21
C THR A 475 -4.24 22.43 -4.71
N GLY A 476 -3.65 23.28 -5.57
CA GLY A 476 -3.70 23.10 -7.03
C GLY A 476 -5.13 23.10 -7.62
N THR A 477 -6.10 23.67 -6.90
CA THR A 477 -7.51 23.75 -7.32
C THR A 477 -7.91 25.12 -7.86
N SER A 478 -6.98 26.06 -7.92
CA SER A 478 -7.22 27.40 -8.45
C SER A 478 -5.99 27.94 -9.19
N TYR A 479 -6.23 28.58 -10.34
CA TYR A 479 -5.20 29.14 -11.22
C TYR A 479 -5.66 30.52 -11.69
N GLN A 480 -4.71 31.44 -11.89
CA GLN A 480 -4.97 32.73 -12.47
C GLN A 480 -3.87 33.18 -13.42
N GLY A 481 -4.22 34.01 -14.38
CA GLY A 481 -3.24 34.61 -15.28
C GLY A 481 -3.88 35.53 -16.32
N MET A 482 -3.03 36.37 -16.92
CA MET A 482 -3.46 37.21 -18.04
C MET A 482 -3.47 36.37 -19.31
N ILE A 483 -4.61 36.39 -20.01
CA ILE A 483 -4.74 35.70 -21.30
C ILE A 483 -4.92 36.73 -22.43
N LYS A 484 -4.50 36.36 -23.63
CA LYS A 484 -4.64 37.19 -24.84
C LYS A 484 -5.98 36.92 -25.50
N GLN A 485 -6.37 37.84 -26.37
CA GLN A 485 -7.55 37.69 -27.20
C GLN A 485 -7.42 36.46 -28.14
N ASN A 486 -8.49 35.74 -28.38
CA ASN A 486 -8.54 34.54 -29.21
C ASN A 486 -7.55 33.46 -28.77
N SER A 487 -7.35 33.28 -27.46
CA SER A 487 -6.54 32.23 -26.90
C SER A 487 -7.37 31.08 -26.33
N GLU A 488 -6.85 29.88 -26.38
CA GLU A 488 -7.40 28.74 -25.67
C GLU A 488 -6.67 28.54 -24.35
N VAL A 489 -7.40 28.31 -23.28
CA VAL A 489 -6.86 27.90 -22.00
C VAL A 489 -7.11 26.44 -21.81
N TYR A 490 -6.06 25.72 -21.51
CA TYR A 490 -6.06 24.28 -21.35
C TYR A 490 -5.67 23.90 -19.92
N LEU A 491 -6.46 23.00 -19.32
CA LEU A 491 -6.17 22.37 -18.04
C LEU A 491 -5.77 20.92 -18.27
N ALA A 492 -4.61 20.53 -17.77
CA ALA A 492 -4.11 19.16 -17.80
C ALA A 492 -4.79 18.27 -16.74
N PHE A 493 -6.13 18.39 -16.64
CA PHE A 493 -6.99 17.61 -15.78
C PHE A 493 -8.17 17.04 -16.59
N PRO A 494 -8.70 15.87 -16.20
CA PRO A 494 -9.86 15.29 -16.87
C PRO A 494 -11.00 16.30 -16.98
N PHE A 495 -11.74 16.24 -18.08
CA PHE A 495 -12.90 17.11 -18.27
C PHE A 495 -13.89 16.97 -17.12
N SER A 496 -14.28 18.11 -16.55
CA SER A 496 -15.27 18.17 -15.50
C SER A 496 -15.99 19.52 -15.51
N ASP A 497 -17.33 19.49 -15.39
CA ASP A 497 -18.15 20.68 -15.21
C ASP A 497 -17.91 21.40 -13.86
N HIS A 498 -17.16 20.79 -12.95
CA HIS A 498 -16.77 21.39 -11.68
C HIS A 498 -15.63 22.42 -11.83
N TRP A 499 -14.89 22.39 -12.94
CA TRP A 499 -13.96 23.45 -13.28
C TRP A 499 -14.75 24.66 -13.76
N LYS A 500 -14.61 25.80 -13.10
CA LYS A 500 -15.26 27.08 -13.43
C LYS A 500 -14.19 28.12 -13.77
N ALA A 501 -14.37 28.76 -14.90
CA ALA A 501 -13.50 29.85 -15.33
C ALA A 501 -14.27 31.18 -15.36
N LYS A 502 -13.63 32.25 -14.91
CA LYS A 502 -14.12 33.62 -15.00
C LYS A 502 -13.08 34.51 -15.67
N LEU A 503 -13.46 35.15 -16.76
CA LEU A 503 -12.65 36.16 -17.43
C LEU A 503 -13.20 37.53 -17.10
N ASN A 504 -12.40 38.40 -16.50
CA ASN A 504 -12.83 39.73 -16.06
C ASN A 504 -14.16 39.70 -15.25
N GLY A 505 -14.39 38.60 -14.48
CA GLY A 505 -15.61 38.37 -13.70
C GLY A 505 -16.76 37.69 -14.45
N GLN A 506 -16.68 37.49 -15.76
CA GLN A 506 -17.70 36.79 -16.56
C GLN A 506 -17.35 35.30 -16.67
N THR A 507 -18.35 34.43 -16.48
CA THR A 507 -18.18 32.98 -16.52
C THR A 507 -18.03 32.46 -17.95
N ILE A 508 -17.01 31.66 -18.21
CA ILE A 508 -16.81 30.93 -19.47
C ILE A 508 -17.16 29.45 -19.23
N GLN A 509 -17.81 28.83 -20.22
CA GLN A 509 -18.17 27.43 -20.14
C GLN A 509 -16.99 26.52 -20.49
N PRO A 510 -16.80 25.40 -19.74
CA PRO A 510 -15.78 24.43 -20.06
C PRO A 510 -16.14 23.62 -21.32
N SER A 511 -15.15 23.25 -22.10
CA SER A 511 -15.25 22.37 -23.26
C SER A 511 -14.23 21.24 -23.15
N ILE A 512 -14.47 20.13 -23.88
CA ILE A 512 -13.52 19.03 -23.92
C ILE A 512 -12.36 19.41 -24.87
N ALA A 513 -11.13 19.32 -24.38
CA ALA A 513 -9.95 19.53 -25.17
C ALA A 513 -9.16 18.21 -25.31
N LEU A 514 -8.64 17.95 -26.49
CA LEU A 514 -7.85 16.77 -26.85
C LEU A 514 -8.54 15.41 -26.53
N GLY A 515 -9.87 15.42 -26.38
CA GLY A 515 -10.67 14.23 -26.08
C GLY A 515 -10.68 13.80 -24.62
N TRP A 516 -10.01 14.53 -23.72
CA TRP A 516 -9.95 14.14 -22.29
C TRP A 516 -9.86 15.32 -21.31
N GLY A 517 -9.13 16.39 -21.68
CA GLY A 517 -8.83 17.53 -20.80
C GLY A 517 -9.92 18.58 -20.80
N THR A 518 -9.81 19.55 -19.89
CA THR A 518 -10.72 20.69 -19.81
C THR A 518 -10.13 21.89 -20.55
N GLY A 519 -10.90 22.50 -21.43
CA GLY A 519 -10.51 23.69 -22.20
C GLY A 519 -11.50 24.82 -22.07
N TYR A 520 -11.01 26.06 -22.25
CA TYR A 520 -11.81 27.27 -22.34
C TYR A 520 -11.34 28.10 -23.52
N PHE A 521 -12.27 28.60 -24.29
CA PHE A 521 -11.97 29.55 -25.36
C PHE A 521 -12.36 30.97 -24.93
N SER A 522 -11.49 31.92 -25.21
CA SER A 522 -11.75 33.33 -24.91
C SER A 522 -11.60 34.21 -26.16
N GLU A 523 -12.66 34.96 -26.47
CA GLU A 523 -12.62 35.97 -27.51
C GLU A 523 -12.01 37.28 -27.03
N GLU A 524 -11.89 37.49 -25.72
CA GLU A 524 -11.38 38.72 -25.10
C GLU A 524 -10.05 38.46 -24.37
N SER A 525 -9.26 39.50 -24.20
CA SER A 525 -8.06 39.49 -23.34
C SER A 525 -8.45 39.93 -21.93
N GLY A 526 -7.76 39.40 -20.92
CA GLY A 526 -7.99 39.84 -19.54
C GLY A 526 -7.45 38.89 -18.51
N LEU A 527 -7.81 39.15 -17.25
CA LEU A 527 -7.49 38.27 -16.14
C LEU A 527 -8.48 37.10 -16.09
N LEU A 528 -7.94 35.91 -16.29
CA LEU A 528 -8.68 34.66 -16.14
C LEU A 528 -8.42 34.07 -14.76
N GLU A 529 -9.49 33.67 -14.09
CA GLU A 529 -9.48 32.92 -12.84
C GLU A 529 -10.18 31.57 -13.08
N VAL A 530 -9.50 30.48 -12.79
CA VAL A 530 -10.04 29.12 -12.90
C VAL A 530 -10.06 28.49 -11.53
N THR A 531 -11.21 27.96 -11.12
CA THR A 531 -11.39 27.33 -9.81
C THR A 531 -12.14 26.01 -9.94
N TYR A 532 -11.78 25.03 -9.11
CA TYR A 532 -12.51 23.78 -9.01
C TYR A 532 -13.55 23.87 -7.89
N GLU A 533 -14.83 23.77 -8.24
CA GLU A 533 -15.92 23.78 -7.28
C GLU A 533 -16.31 22.35 -6.89
N THR A 534 -16.05 21.99 -5.64
CA THR A 534 -16.45 20.68 -5.13
C THR A 534 -17.97 20.54 -5.15
N GLY A 535 -18.46 19.51 -5.81
CA GLY A 535 -19.89 19.27 -5.94
C GLY A 535 -20.58 19.07 -4.58
N LYS A 536 -21.78 19.64 -4.40
CA LYS A 536 -22.56 19.51 -3.15
C LYS A 536 -22.80 18.04 -2.75
N LYS A 537 -22.97 17.15 -3.73
CA LYS A 537 -23.11 15.70 -3.50
C LYS A 537 -21.90 15.14 -2.76
N HIS A 538 -20.70 15.53 -3.15
CA HIS A 538 -19.45 15.07 -2.51
C HIS A 538 -19.37 15.54 -1.05
N ILE A 539 -19.74 16.80 -0.79
CA ILE A 539 -19.76 17.36 0.57
C ILE A 539 -20.74 16.59 1.46
N TYR A 540 -21.95 16.26 0.95
CA TYR A 540 -22.93 15.46 1.70
C TYR A 540 -22.41 14.04 2.00
N LEU A 541 -21.77 13.38 1.03
CA LEU A 541 -21.23 12.05 1.21
C LEU A 541 -20.07 12.04 2.22
N MET A 542 -19.17 13.01 2.17
CA MET A 542 -18.10 13.17 3.18
C MET A 542 -18.68 13.46 4.57
N SER A 543 -19.70 14.32 4.66
CA SER A 543 -20.37 14.60 5.93
C SER A 543 -21.02 13.35 6.50
N LEU A 544 -21.65 12.53 5.66
CA LEU A 544 -22.21 11.25 6.07
C LEU A 544 -21.12 10.29 6.57
N GLN A 545 -19.99 10.20 5.89
CA GLN A 545 -18.85 9.39 6.33
C GLN A 545 -18.32 9.84 7.69
N CYS A 546 -18.12 11.15 7.90
CA CYS A 546 -17.72 11.69 9.19
C CYS A 546 -18.73 11.35 10.31
N LEU A 547 -20.03 11.43 9.99
CA LEU A 547 -21.09 11.05 10.94
C LEU A 547 -21.01 9.55 11.29
N LEU A 548 -20.84 8.68 10.32
CA LEU A 548 -20.69 7.22 10.55
C LEU A 548 -19.50 6.92 11.47
N TRP A 549 -18.34 7.53 11.21
CA TRP A 549 -17.17 7.39 12.07
C TRP A 549 -17.43 7.90 13.49
N PHE A 550 -18.08 9.05 13.62
CA PHE A 550 -18.42 9.61 14.92
C PHE A 550 -19.39 8.71 15.71
N VAL A 551 -20.44 8.20 15.07
CA VAL A 551 -21.40 7.26 15.69
C VAL A 551 -20.70 5.98 16.13
N ALA A 552 -19.83 5.41 15.28
CA ALA A 552 -19.06 4.23 15.60
C ALA A 552 -18.12 4.46 16.80
N PHE A 553 -17.44 5.59 16.83
CA PHE A 553 -16.54 5.98 17.94
C PHE A 553 -17.31 6.15 19.27
N VAL A 554 -18.43 6.86 19.26
CA VAL A 554 -19.28 7.05 20.44
C VAL A 554 -19.84 5.71 20.91
N GLY A 555 -20.28 4.86 19.99
CA GLY A 555 -20.73 3.49 20.30
C GLY A 555 -19.65 2.66 20.98
N LEU A 556 -18.43 2.70 20.43
CA LEU A 556 -17.26 2.01 21.01
C LEU A 556 -16.92 2.55 22.41
N ALA A 557 -16.85 3.87 22.58
CA ALA A 557 -16.54 4.49 23.86
C ALA A 557 -17.57 4.12 24.94
N ARG A 558 -18.88 4.16 24.61
CA ARG A 558 -19.96 3.74 25.52
C ARG A 558 -19.86 2.27 25.87
N SER A 559 -19.61 1.39 24.88
CA SER A 559 -19.45 -0.04 25.08
C SER A 559 -18.30 -0.38 26.04
N LEU A 560 -17.15 0.30 25.88
CA LEU A 560 -16.00 0.14 26.77
C LEU A 560 -16.25 0.68 28.18
N ALA A 561 -16.95 1.81 28.32
CA ALA A 561 -17.32 2.39 29.61
C ALA A 561 -18.27 1.47 30.38
N THR A 562 -19.27 0.87 29.72
CA THR A 562 -20.19 -0.07 30.32
C THR A 562 -19.48 -1.34 30.79
N ALA A 563 -18.53 -1.87 29.98
CA ALA A 563 -17.75 -3.05 30.35
C ALA A 563 -16.91 -2.82 31.61
N ARG A 564 -16.33 -1.63 31.79
CA ARG A 564 -15.58 -1.28 33.02
C ARG A 564 -16.47 -1.21 34.27
N ARG A 565 -17.71 -0.73 34.16
CA ARG A 565 -18.66 -0.64 35.28
C ARG A 565 -19.15 -2.01 35.75
N VAL A 566 -19.17 -3.01 34.90
CA VAL A 566 -19.59 -4.37 35.26
C VAL A 566 -18.44 -5.18 35.91
N GLN A 567 -17.21 -4.73 35.76
CA GLN A 567 -16.02 -5.36 36.36
C GLN A 567 -15.63 -4.77 37.72
N LEU A 568 -16.16 -3.61 38.10
CA LEU A 568 -16.12 -3.01 39.42
C LEU A 568 -17.34 -3.40 40.24
#